data_09f760aabb5037635122c34806d819d6
#
_entry.id   09f760aabb5037635122c34806d819d6
#
_cell.length_a   1.000
_cell.length_b   1.000
_cell.length_c   1.000
_cell.angle_alpha   90.00
_cell.angle_beta   90.00
_cell.angle_gamma   90.00
#
_symmetry.space_group_name_H-M   'P 1'
#
loop_
_entity.id
_entity.type
_entity.pdbx_description
1 polymer ?
#
loop_
_entity_poly.entity_id
_entity_poly.type
_entity_poly.pdbx_seq_one_letter_code
_entity_poly.pdbx_strand_id
1 'polypeptide(L)'
;MDFINHQLFIKDINVHIDPILPKKTAIITHGHADHARFGHDHVIATRQTIDIMKIRYGDKCAKKFTPLRYGQKYSIKNYDFTLYPAGHILGSAQVLIEKNNHRLVITGDYKVGKDETCKNFKLVKCDTLITEATFGLPIFQHPDPKDEIQKLIRSVKINKNNCHIVGAYALGKAQRVMNLLRQQKYNCLLYTSPSPRDVRSSRMPSSA
;
A
#
# COMPACT_ATOMS: atom_id res chain seq x y z
N MET A 1 19.67 -1.53 19.91
CA MET A 1 18.78 -1.31 18.76
C MET A 1 19.20 -0.04 18.02
N ASP A 2 20.47 0.04 17.61
CA ASP A 2 21.13 1.33 17.39
C ASP A 2 21.31 1.71 15.92
N PHE A 3 20.76 0.92 14.96
CA PHE A 3 21.00 1.20 13.56
C PHE A 3 19.80 1.87 12.82
N ILE A 4 18.64 2.00 13.48
CA ILE A 4 17.48 2.72 12.94
C ILE A 4 16.87 3.61 14.03
N ASN A 5 16.47 4.82 13.66
CA ASN A 5 15.83 5.76 14.59
C ASN A 5 14.29 5.74 14.43
N HIS A 6 13.60 6.52 15.28
CA HIS A 6 12.14 6.65 15.27
C HIS A 6 11.54 7.22 13.96
N GLN A 7 12.37 7.84 13.10
CA GLN A 7 11.98 8.31 11.77
C GLN A 7 12.21 7.25 10.69
N LEU A 8 12.44 5.99 11.07
CA LEU A 8 12.79 4.88 10.18
C LEU A 8 13.98 5.18 9.27
N PHE A 9 14.98 5.85 9.81
CA PHE A 9 16.21 6.26 9.13
C PHE A 9 17.41 5.46 9.62
N ILE A 10 18.13 4.85 8.68
CA ILE A 10 19.38 4.12 8.90
C ILE A 10 20.56 5.03 8.54
N LYS A 11 21.15 5.66 9.55
CA LYS A 11 22.16 6.71 9.39
C LYS A 11 23.39 6.23 8.63
N ASP A 12 23.93 5.05 8.96
CA ASP A 12 25.19 4.52 8.43
C ASP A 12 25.22 4.39 6.90
N ILE A 13 24.05 4.19 6.31
CA ILE A 13 23.90 3.96 4.86
C ILE A 13 23.00 4.99 4.19
N ASN A 14 22.50 5.97 4.95
CA ASN A 14 21.61 7.02 4.48
C ASN A 14 20.39 6.49 3.74
N VAL A 15 19.70 5.52 4.35
CA VAL A 15 18.47 4.91 3.84
C VAL A 15 17.30 5.24 4.76
N HIS A 16 16.18 5.65 4.18
CA HIS A 16 14.93 5.94 4.88
C HIS A 16 13.84 4.96 4.42
N ILE A 17 12.93 4.62 5.33
CA ILE A 17 11.74 3.84 5.00
C ILE A 17 10.54 4.79 5.02
N ASP A 18 9.78 4.84 3.92
CA ASP A 18 8.59 5.69 3.72
C ASP A 18 8.77 7.16 4.16
N PRO A 19 9.84 7.85 3.73
CA PRO A 19 10.08 9.22 4.18
C PRO A 19 9.07 10.20 3.59
N ILE A 20 8.60 11.15 4.42
CA ILE A 20 7.65 12.19 4.01
C ILE A 20 8.30 13.20 3.05
N LEU A 21 9.56 13.52 3.25
CA LEU A 21 10.33 14.50 2.46
C LEU A 21 11.30 13.79 1.50
N PRO A 22 11.68 14.43 0.37
CA PRO A 22 12.67 13.89 -0.56
C PRO A 22 13.98 13.49 0.15
N LYS A 23 14.48 12.30 -0.20
CA LYS A 23 15.71 11.71 0.37
C LYS A 23 16.62 11.14 -0.71
N LYS A 24 17.89 10.96 -0.36
CA LYS A 24 18.87 10.32 -1.24
C LYS A 24 18.50 8.88 -1.57
N THR A 25 18.07 8.10 -0.58
CA THR A 25 17.58 6.72 -0.78
C THR A 25 16.36 6.46 0.08
N ALA A 26 15.29 6.03 -0.53
CA ALA A 26 14.04 5.67 0.11
C ALA A 26 13.64 4.24 -0.25
N ILE A 27 13.33 3.42 0.73
CA ILE A 27 12.61 2.15 0.55
C ILE A 27 11.13 2.46 0.79
N ILE A 28 10.28 2.15 -0.18
CA ILE A 28 8.84 2.44 -0.10
C ILE A 28 8.09 1.12 0.11
N THR A 29 7.32 1.06 1.20
CA THR A 29 6.59 -0.16 1.57
C THR A 29 5.39 -0.41 0.67
N HIS A 30 4.63 0.62 0.31
CA HIS A 30 3.45 0.48 -0.55
C HIS A 30 3.04 1.79 -1.22
N GLY A 31 2.10 1.70 -2.17
CA GLY A 31 1.76 2.79 -3.08
C GLY A 31 0.77 3.84 -2.56
N HIS A 32 0.35 3.86 -1.28
CA HIS A 32 -0.47 4.95 -0.76
C HIS A 32 0.29 6.27 -0.72
N ALA A 33 -0.41 7.40 -0.86
CA ALA A 33 0.23 8.70 -1.07
C ALA A 33 0.96 9.25 0.16
N ASP A 34 0.61 8.80 1.34
CA ASP A 34 1.26 9.14 2.62
C ASP A 34 2.60 8.40 2.82
N HIS A 35 2.78 7.24 2.18
CA HIS A 35 4.02 6.47 2.17
C HIS A 35 4.85 6.72 0.91
N ALA A 36 4.24 6.58 -0.28
CA ALA A 36 4.91 6.70 -1.57
C ALA A 36 5.01 8.16 -2.03
N ARG A 37 5.89 8.93 -1.41
CA ARG A 37 6.17 10.32 -1.79
C ARG A 37 7.10 10.39 -3.01
N PHE A 38 7.03 11.49 -3.75
CA PHE A 38 7.91 11.77 -4.90
C PHE A 38 9.14 12.59 -4.52
N GLY A 39 10.08 12.74 -5.47
CA GLY A 39 11.23 13.63 -5.34
C GLY A 39 12.48 13.00 -4.73
N HIS A 40 12.46 11.69 -4.45
CA HIS A 40 13.66 10.98 -3.99
C HIS A 40 14.69 10.81 -5.11
N ASP A 41 15.99 10.76 -4.75
CA ASP A 41 17.02 10.43 -5.75
C ASP A 41 16.93 8.95 -6.14
N HIS A 42 16.75 8.06 -5.18
CA HIS A 42 16.68 6.62 -5.42
C HIS A 42 15.54 5.99 -4.63
N VAL A 43 14.62 5.34 -5.33
CA VAL A 43 13.52 4.57 -4.75
C VAL A 43 13.76 3.08 -4.94
N ILE A 44 13.65 2.32 -3.84
CA ILE A 44 13.70 0.87 -3.79
C ILE A 44 12.32 0.40 -3.31
N ALA A 45 11.63 -0.40 -4.10
CA ALA A 45 10.28 -0.90 -3.77
C ALA A 45 9.94 -2.12 -4.62
N THR A 46 8.75 -2.71 -4.42
CA THR A 46 8.21 -3.67 -5.37
C THR A 46 7.94 -3.00 -6.72
N ARG A 47 7.96 -3.76 -7.81
CA ARG A 47 7.65 -3.25 -9.14
C ARG A 47 6.28 -2.57 -9.17
N GLN A 48 5.27 -3.17 -8.56
CA GLN A 48 3.91 -2.65 -8.53
C GLN A 48 3.82 -1.31 -7.77
N THR A 49 4.53 -1.17 -6.66
CA THR A 49 4.60 0.11 -5.92
C THR A 49 5.24 1.20 -6.78
N ILE A 50 6.33 0.89 -7.50
CA ILE A 50 6.98 1.83 -8.43
C ILE A 50 6.03 2.23 -9.55
N ASP A 51 5.32 1.28 -10.16
CA ASP A 51 4.37 1.56 -11.25
C ASP A 51 3.22 2.46 -10.76
N ILE A 52 2.70 2.23 -9.56
CA ILE A 52 1.70 3.11 -8.92
C ILE A 52 2.25 4.53 -8.72
N MET A 53 3.50 4.67 -8.23
CA MET A 53 4.14 5.97 -8.07
C MET A 53 4.24 6.71 -9.40
N LYS A 54 4.65 6.02 -10.46
CA LYS A 54 4.78 6.58 -11.81
C LYS A 54 3.43 7.01 -12.39
N ILE A 55 2.38 6.21 -12.22
CA ILE A 55 1.03 6.57 -12.65
C ILE A 55 0.55 7.84 -11.93
N ARG A 56 0.84 7.97 -10.64
CA ARG A 56 0.37 9.11 -9.84
C ARG A 56 1.17 10.39 -10.06
N TYR A 57 2.48 10.29 -10.20
CA TYR A 57 3.40 11.43 -10.16
C TYR A 57 4.22 11.60 -11.44
N GLY A 58 4.07 10.71 -12.42
CA GLY A 58 4.86 10.68 -13.64
C GLY A 58 6.17 9.89 -13.51
N ASP A 59 6.76 9.56 -14.66
CA ASP A 59 7.97 8.72 -14.73
C ASP A 59 9.19 9.30 -14.01
N LYS A 60 9.25 10.63 -13.88
CA LYS A 60 10.34 11.37 -13.23
C LYS A 60 10.12 11.58 -11.72
N CYS A 61 9.20 10.86 -11.09
CA CYS A 61 8.91 11.03 -9.65
C CYS A 61 10.07 10.60 -8.72
N ALA A 62 11.08 9.91 -9.25
CA ALA A 62 12.40 9.74 -8.64
C ALA A 62 13.47 9.69 -9.73
N LYS A 63 14.75 9.96 -9.37
CA LYS A 63 15.86 9.93 -10.36
C LYS A 63 16.22 8.50 -10.76
N LYS A 64 16.13 7.55 -9.80
CA LYS A 64 16.44 6.13 -10.00
C LYS A 64 15.42 5.24 -9.30
N PHE A 65 15.09 4.11 -9.94
CA PHE A 65 14.26 3.07 -9.35
C PHE A 65 15.00 1.73 -9.32
N THR A 66 14.87 1.00 -8.20
CA THR A 66 15.32 -0.38 -8.06
C THR A 66 14.11 -1.23 -7.69
N PRO A 67 13.45 -1.89 -8.67
CA PRO A 67 12.37 -2.81 -8.39
C PRO A 67 12.92 -4.10 -7.77
N LEU A 68 12.36 -4.53 -6.64
CA LEU A 68 12.68 -5.80 -6.01
C LEU A 68 11.49 -6.77 -6.10
N ARG A 69 11.80 -8.05 -6.32
CA ARG A 69 10.82 -9.13 -6.15
C ARG A 69 10.70 -9.48 -4.66
N TYR A 70 9.53 -9.96 -4.27
CA TYR A 70 9.37 -10.52 -2.93
C TYR A 70 10.35 -11.66 -2.69
N GLY A 71 11.04 -11.63 -1.54
CA GLY A 71 12.09 -12.58 -1.18
C GLY A 71 13.46 -12.30 -1.82
N GLN A 72 13.56 -11.31 -2.70
CA GLN A 72 14.84 -10.92 -3.29
C GLN A 72 15.64 -10.10 -2.27
N LYS A 73 16.86 -10.54 -1.97
CA LYS A 73 17.82 -9.81 -1.14
C LYS A 73 18.46 -8.68 -1.94
N TYR A 74 18.59 -7.53 -1.31
CA TYR A 74 19.28 -6.35 -1.82
C TYR A 74 20.22 -5.80 -0.75
N SER A 75 21.51 -5.76 -1.03
CA SER A 75 22.53 -5.37 -0.05
C SER A 75 23.00 -3.94 -0.26
N ILE A 76 23.13 -3.18 0.82
CA ILE A 76 23.80 -1.87 0.87
C ILE A 76 24.82 -1.93 1.99
N LYS A 77 26.11 -1.96 1.67
CA LYS A 77 27.20 -2.22 2.61
C LYS A 77 26.97 -3.53 3.38
N ASN A 78 26.88 -3.47 4.70
CA ASN A 78 26.65 -4.59 5.61
C ASN A 78 25.17 -4.75 6.04
N TYR A 79 24.24 -4.17 5.30
CA TYR A 79 22.79 -4.31 5.51
C TYR A 79 22.16 -5.08 4.34
N ASP A 80 21.38 -6.06 4.66
CA ASP A 80 20.57 -6.81 3.70
C ASP A 80 19.09 -6.44 3.86
N PHE A 81 18.45 -6.10 2.75
CA PHE A 81 17.04 -5.75 2.68
C PHE A 81 16.29 -6.81 1.90
N THR A 82 15.17 -7.27 2.42
CA THR A 82 14.29 -8.20 1.72
C THR A 82 12.84 -7.76 1.87
N LEU A 83 12.11 -7.66 0.76
CA LEU A 83 10.70 -7.32 0.77
C LEU A 83 9.84 -8.57 0.86
N TYR A 84 8.86 -8.59 1.78
CA TYR A 84 7.87 -9.65 1.90
C TYR A 84 6.45 -9.08 1.78
N PRO A 85 5.47 -9.86 1.25
CA PRO A 85 4.11 -9.36 1.10
C PRO A 85 3.50 -8.89 2.43
N ALA A 86 2.89 -7.72 2.43
CA ALA A 86 2.19 -7.14 3.58
C ALA A 86 0.66 -7.37 3.56
N GLY A 87 0.08 -7.82 2.43
CA GLY A 87 -1.35 -8.14 2.34
C GLY A 87 -2.29 -6.95 2.30
N HIS A 88 -1.76 -5.72 2.22
CA HIS A 88 -2.54 -4.49 2.35
C HIS A 88 -3.15 -4.03 1.01
N ILE A 89 -2.30 -3.79 0.02
CA ILE A 89 -2.68 -3.44 -1.38
C ILE A 89 -1.73 -4.09 -2.38
N LEU A 90 -2.02 -3.94 -3.67
CA LEU A 90 -1.14 -4.41 -4.74
C LEU A 90 0.27 -3.84 -4.56
N GLY A 91 1.26 -4.72 -4.47
CA GLY A 91 2.66 -4.35 -4.31
C GLY A 91 3.09 -4.04 -2.88
N SER A 92 2.19 -4.03 -1.89
CA SER A 92 2.55 -3.73 -0.49
C SER A 92 3.54 -4.72 0.08
N ALA A 93 4.54 -4.22 0.81
CA ALA A 93 5.63 -5.00 1.35
C ALA A 93 5.98 -4.63 2.79
N GLN A 94 6.29 -5.64 3.57
CA GLN A 94 7.09 -5.53 4.78
C GLN A 94 8.57 -5.48 4.39
N VAL A 95 9.37 -4.74 5.13
CA VAL A 95 10.82 -4.63 4.93
C VAL A 95 11.54 -5.39 6.02
N LEU A 96 12.14 -6.53 5.68
CA LEU A 96 13.12 -7.20 6.55
C LEU A 96 14.49 -6.55 6.33
N ILE A 97 15.13 -6.14 7.42
CA ILE A 97 16.48 -5.59 7.46
C ILE A 97 17.33 -6.51 8.32
N GLU A 98 18.42 -7.03 7.75
CA GLU A 98 19.34 -7.91 8.44
C GLU A 98 20.72 -7.24 8.54
N LYS A 99 21.29 -7.21 9.76
CA LYS A 99 22.63 -6.71 10.07
C LYS A 99 23.20 -7.45 11.28
N ASN A 100 24.41 -7.98 11.17
CA ASN A 100 25.14 -8.62 12.29
C ASN A 100 24.26 -9.66 13.03
N ASN A 101 23.62 -10.58 12.29
CA ASN A 101 22.70 -11.58 12.81
C ASN A 101 21.43 -11.04 13.50
N HIS A 102 21.19 -9.74 13.47
CA HIS A 102 19.96 -9.13 13.98
C HIS A 102 18.97 -8.89 12.84
N ARG A 103 17.72 -9.26 13.06
CA ARG A 103 16.62 -9.20 12.09
C ARG A 103 15.56 -8.20 12.57
N LEU A 104 15.41 -7.11 11.84
CA LEU A 104 14.39 -6.11 12.07
C LEU A 104 13.34 -6.19 10.96
N VAL A 105 12.06 -6.24 11.31
CA VAL A 105 10.96 -6.11 10.34
C VAL A 105 10.21 -4.81 10.58
N ILE A 106 9.99 -4.07 9.49
CA ILE A 106 9.09 -2.90 9.43
C ILE A 106 7.90 -3.32 8.59
N THR A 107 6.69 -3.33 9.15
CA THR A 107 5.52 -3.88 8.47
C THR A 107 5.02 -2.98 7.33
N GLY A 108 5.23 -1.66 7.40
CA GLY A 108 4.37 -0.73 6.70
C GLY A 108 2.92 -0.97 7.09
N ASP A 109 1.96 -0.55 6.28
CA ASP A 109 0.57 -0.94 6.46
C ASP A 109 0.38 -2.39 6.03
N TYR A 110 -0.31 -3.18 6.85
CA TYR A 110 -0.48 -4.60 6.57
C TYR A 110 -1.89 -5.11 6.85
N LYS A 111 -2.19 -6.27 6.31
CA LYS A 111 -3.45 -6.96 6.53
C LYS A 111 -3.24 -8.47 6.48
N VAL A 112 -3.56 -9.17 7.56
CA VAL A 112 -3.39 -10.63 7.67
C VAL A 112 -4.48 -11.39 6.91
N GLY A 113 -5.70 -10.83 6.83
CA GLY A 113 -6.82 -11.46 6.13
C GLY A 113 -6.57 -11.61 4.61
N LYS A 114 -7.06 -12.70 4.03
CA LYS A 114 -6.94 -12.96 2.59
C LYS A 114 -7.56 -11.83 1.75
N ASP A 115 -6.88 -11.49 0.67
CA ASP A 115 -7.33 -10.52 -0.31
C ASP A 115 -6.84 -10.91 -1.71
N GLU A 116 -7.76 -11.15 -2.64
CA GLU A 116 -7.41 -11.59 -4.00
C GLU A 116 -6.84 -10.47 -4.88
N THR A 117 -6.92 -9.23 -4.42
CA THR A 117 -6.39 -8.07 -5.16
C THR A 117 -4.91 -7.82 -4.93
N CYS A 118 -4.30 -8.53 -3.97
CA CYS A 118 -2.87 -8.43 -3.65
C CYS A 118 -2.29 -9.75 -3.17
N LYS A 119 -0.96 -9.83 -3.02
CA LYS A 119 -0.32 -10.97 -2.39
C LYS A 119 -0.65 -11.01 -0.89
N ASN A 120 -1.07 -12.18 -0.39
CA ASN A 120 -1.39 -12.36 1.02
C ASN A 120 -0.18 -12.07 1.93
N PHE A 121 -0.46 -11.58 3.13
CA PHE A 121 0.53 -11.35 4.17
C PHE A 121 1.40 -12.59 4.40
N LYS A 122 2.70 -12.37 4.54
CA LYS A 122 3.67 -13.43 4.87
C LYS A 122 4.30 -13.15 6.23
N LEU A 123 4.11 -14.06 7.18
CA LEU A 123 4.78 -13.96 8.48
C LEU A 123 6.30 -14.05 8.30
N VAL A 124 7.04 -13.12 8.90
CA VAL A 124 8.52 -13.07 8.86
C VAL A 124 9.04 -13.11 10.30
N LYS A 125 9.90 -14.09 10.60
CA LYS A 125 10.59 -14.15 11.91
C LYS A 125 11.56 -12.97 12.03
N CYS A 126 11.55 -12.31 13.18
CA CYS A 126 12.45 -11.19 13.48
C CYS A 126 12.77 -11.13 14.96
N ASP A 127 13.85 -10.45 15.30
CA ASP A 127 14.24 -10.13 16.68
C ASP A 127 13.58 -8.83 17.14
N THR A 128 13.31 -7.93 16.18
CA THR A 128 12.64 -6.65 16.42
C THR A 128 11.55 -6.43 15.38
N LEU A 129 10.38 -5.96 15.85
CA LEU A 129 9.26 -5.60 15.00
C LEU A 129 8.91 -4.12 15.19
N ILE A 130 8.84 -3.38 14.09
CA ILE A 130 8.22 -2.05 14.02
C ILE A 130 6.94 -2.20 13.24
N THR A 131 5.81 -1.96 13.88
CA THR A 131 4.47 -2.21 13.31
C THR A 131 3.58 -1.00 13.40
N GLU A 132 2.68 -0.84 12.44
CA GLU A 132 1.53 0.05 12.56
C GLU A 132 0.54 -0.50 13.58
N ALA A 133 -0.37 0.36 14.06
CA ALA A 133 -1.41 -0.01 15.02
C ALA A 133 -2.72 0.76 14.76
N THR A 134 -3.02 1.06 13.50
CA THR A 134 -4.20 1.85 13.09
C THR A 134 -5.49 1.28 13.67
N PHE A 135 -5.63 -0.04 13.66
CA PHE A 135 -6.76 -0.77 14.22
C PHE A 135 -6.37 -1.65 15.42
N GLY A 136 -5.34 -1.24 16.17
CA GLY A 136 -4.79 -2.01 17.28
C GLY A 136 -5.67 -2.06 18.54
N LEU A 137 -6.69 -1.21 18.64
CA LEU A 137 -7.61 -1.24 19.77
C LEU A 137 -8.70 -2.31 19.59
N PRO A 138 -9.10 -3.03 20.65
CA PRO A 138 -10.12 -4.10 20.59
C PRO A 138 -11.49 -3.67 20.09
N ILE A 139 -11.80 -2.36 20.12
CA ILE A 139 -13.04 -1.80 19.57
C ILE A 139 -13.16 -1.94 18.06
N PHE A 140 -12.03 -2.05 17.34
CA PHE A 140 -12.01 -2.23 15.89
C PHE A 140 -12.20 -3.70 15.52
N GLN A 141 -13.47 -4.11 15.45
CA GLN A 141 -13.84 -5.42 14.94
C GLN A 141 -14.26 -5.32 13.47
N HIS A 142 -13.60 -6.09 12.63
CA HIS A 142 -13.89 -6.10 11.20
C HIS A 142 -14.71 -7.35 10.85
N PRO A 143 -15.98 -7.20 10.44
CA PRO A 143 -16.81 -8.32 10.00
C PRO A 143 -16.23 -8.97 8.72
N ASP A 144 -16.69 -10.19 8.40
CA ASP A 144 -16.28 -10.85 7.16
C ASP A 144 -16.70 -9.99 5.96
N PRO A 145 -15.78 -9.66 5.05
CA PRO A 145 -16.09 -8.86 3.85
C PRO A 145 -17.18 -9.43 2.97
N LYS A 146 -17.35 -10.75 2.96
CA LYS A 146 -18.43 -11.40 2.21
C LYS A 146 -19.79 -11.08 2.80
N ASP A 147 -19.90 -11.05 4.12
CA ASP A 147 -21.14 -10.69 4.82
C ASP A 147 -21.53 -9.24 4.55
N GLU A 148 -20.55 -8.33 4.56
CA GLU A 148 -20.80 -6.93 4.26
C GLU A 148 -21.25 -6.72 2.79
N ILE A 149 -20.65 -7.41 1.85
CA ILE A 149 -21.08 -7.39 0.44
C ILE A 149 -22.48 -7.99 0.29
N GLN A 150 -22.83 -9.04 1.03
CA GLN A 150 -24.20 -9.59 1.00
C GLN A 150 -25.24 -8.61 1.56
N LYS A 151 -24.89 -7.82 2.61
CA LYS A 151 -25.77 -6.75 3.10
C LYS A 151 -26.02 -5.68 2.02
N LEU A 152 -24.96 -5.24 1.32
CA LEU A 152 -25.06 -4.30 0.21
C LEU A 152 -25.96 -4.85 -0.90
N ILE A 153 -25.72 -6.08 -1.35
CA ILE A 153 -26.50 -6.75 -2.40
C ILE A 153 -27.98 -6.88 -1.99
N ARG A 154 -28.26 -7.24 -0.74
CA ARG A 154 -29.62 -7.30 -0.20
C ARG A 154 -30.30 -5.94 -0.25
N SER A 155 -29.60 -4.88 0.17
CA SER A 155 -30.11 -3.51 0.10
C SER A 155 -30.47 -3.11 -1.33
N VAL A 156 -29.62 -3.40 -2.31
CA VAL A 156 -29.88 -3.14 -3.73
C VAL A 156 -31.12 -3.90 -4.23
N LYS A 157 -31.28 -5.16 -3.82
CA LYS A 157 -32.44 -5.98 -4.21
C LYS A 157 -33.76 -5.48 -3.63
N ILE A 158 -33.75 -5.00 -2.39
CA ILE A 158 -34.95 -4.49 -1.71
C ILE A 158 -35.32 -3.12 -2.26
N ASN A 159 -34.35 -2.25 -2.48
CA ASN A 159 -34.55 -0.85 -2.87
C ASN A 159 -34.24 -0.65 -4.37
N LYS A 160 -34.91 -1.39 -5.24
CA LYS A 160 -34.64 -1.44 -6.70
C LYS A 160 -34.72 -0.09 -7.41
N ASN A 161 -35.54 0.83 -6.89
CA ASN A 161 -35.75 2.17 -7.46
C ASN A 161 -34.76 3.21 -6.92
N ASN A 162 -33.89 2.83 -6.00
CA ASN A 162 -32.92 3.75 -5.40
C ASN A 162 -31.53 3.51 -5.97
N CYS A 163 -30.79 4.61 -6.20
CA CYS A 163 -29.39 4.53 -6.53
C CYS A 163 -28.56 4.23 -5.28
N HIS A 164 -27.68 3.23 -5.36
CA HIS A 164 -26.74 2.90 -4.29
C HIS A 164 -25.35 3.43 -4.67
N ILE A 165 -24.82 4.35 -3.88
CA ILE A 165 -23.50 4.92 -4.08
C ILE A 165 -22.53 4.34 -3.02
N VAL A 166 -21.46 3.71 -3.48
CA VAL A 166 -20.42 3.13 -2.62
C VAL A 166 -19.15 3.96 -2.71
N GLY A 167 -18.83 4.71 -1.66
CA GLY A 167 -17.56 5.42 -1.54
C GLY A 167 -16.43 4.49 -1.12
N ALA A 168 -15.32 4.50 -1.86
CA ALA A 168 -14.14 3.71 -1.50
C ALA A 168 -12.86 4.45 -1.91
N TYR A 169 -11.77 4.27 -1.13
CA TYR A 169 -10.46 4.75 -1.55
C TYR A 169 -10.05 4.14 -2.88
N ALA A 170 -9.58 4.99 -3.81
CA ALA A 170 -9.28 4.62 -5.18
C ALA A 170 -8.23 3.50 -5.29
N LEU A 171 -7.27 3.43 -4.37
CA LEU A 171 -6.23 2.40 -4.36
C LEU A 171 -6.46 1.41 -3.21
N GLY A 172 -6.63 0.14 -3.55
CA GLY A 172 -6.82 -0.98 -2.62
C GLY A 172 -8.30 -1.27 -2.35
N LYS A 173 -9.00 -0.40 -1.61
CA LYS A 173 -10.39 -0.64 -1.17
C LYS A 173 -11.38 -0.74 -2.35
N ALA A 174 -11.28 0.13 -3.34
CA ALA A 174 -12.15 0.10 -4.52
C ALA A 174 -11.99 -1.22 -5.29
N GLN A 175 -10.76 -1.65 -5.58
CA GLN A 175 -10.48 -2.91 -6.28
C GLN A 175 -11.02 -4.11 -5.51
N ARG A 176 -10.88 -4.12 -4.19
CA ARG A 176 -11.41 -5.18 -3.33
C ARG A 176 -12.93 -5.26 -3.39
N VAL A 177 -13.64 -4.13 -3.24
CA VAL A 177 -15.11 -4.08 -3.32
C VAL A 177 -15.58 -4.55 -4.70
N MET A 178 -14.96 -4.06 -5.78
CA MET A 178 -15.29 -4.49 -7.14
C MET A 178 -15.10 -6.00 -7.34
N ASN A 179 -13.98 -6.56 -6.83
CA ASN A 179 -13.71 -7.99 -6.94
C ASN A 179 -14.77 -8.82 -6.18
N LEU A 180 -15.11 -8.42 -4.95
CA LEU A 180 -16.12 -9.09 -4.15
C LEU A 180 -17.51 -9.03 -4.81
N LEU A 181 -17.90 -7.91 -5.42
CA LEU A 181 -19.17 -7.79 -6.17
C LEU A 181 -19.18 -8.68 -7.41
N ARG A 182 -18.06 -8.71 -8.16
CA ARG A 182 -17.93 -9.58 -9.34
C ARG A 182 -18.05 -11.07 -9.00
N GLN A 183 -17.48 -11.50 -7.88
CA GLN A 183 -17.65 -12.88 -7.38
C GLN A 183 -19.11 -13.25 -7.13
N GLN A 184 -19.94 -12.26 -6.78
CA GLN A 184 -21.38 -12.41 -6.61
C GLN A 184 -22.17 -12.17 -7.93
N LYS A 185 -21.46 -12.07 -9.08
CA LYS A 185 -22.04 -11.79 -10.40
C LYS A 185 -22.78 -10.43 -10.49
N TYR A 186 -22.42 -9.47 -9.63
CA TYR A 186 -22.93 -8.11 -9.69
C TYR A 186 -21.98 -7.24 -10.53
N ASN A 187 -22.56 -6.58 -11.52
CA ASN A 187 -21.88 -5.54 -12.29
C ASN A 187 -22.25 -4.18 -11.71
N CYS A 188 -21.26 -3.32 -11.49
CA CYS A 188 -21.45 -1.96 -11.04
C CYS A 188 -20.81 -0.98 -12.00
N LEU A 189 -21.37 0.21 -12.11
CA LEU A 189 -20.75 1.31 -12.80
C LEU A 189 -19.62 1.88 -11.92
N LEU A 190 -18.48 2.13 -12.53
CA LEU A 190 -17.33 2.73 -11.85
C LEU A 190 -17.20 4.19 -12.28
N TYR A 191 -17.32 5.09 -11.31
CA TYR A 191 -17.04 6.49 -11.49
C TYR A 191 -15.85 6.90 -10.66
N THR A 192 -14.92 7.67 -11.24
CA THR A 192 -13.90 8.38 -10.48
C THR A 192 -14.42 9.78 -10.19
N SER A 193 -14.83 10.03 -8.94
CA SER A 193 -15.06 11.41 -8.50
C SER A 193 -13.70 12.08 -8.29
N PRO A 194 -13.44 13.26 -8.90
CA PRO A 194 -12.24 14.01 -8.59
C PRO A 194 -12.28 14.39 -7.12
N SER A 195 -11.35 13.86 -6.32
CA SER A 195 -11.18 14.38 -4.97
C SER A 195 -10.61 15.80 -5.05
N PRO A 196 -10.84 16.67 -4.06
CA PRO A 196 -10.21 18.01 -4.02
C PRO A 196 -8.67 17.95 -4.10
N ARG A 197 -8.06 16.82 -3.83
CA ARG A 197 -6.61 16.57 -4.02
C ARG A 197 -6.25 16.12 -5.44
N ASP A 198 -7.20 15.59 -6.21
CA ASP A 198 -7.01 15.11 -7.57
C ASP A 198 -7.35 16.17 -8.65
N VAL A 199 -7.85 17.33 -8.25
CA VAL A 199 -8.29 18.42 -9.14
C VAL A 199 -7.17 19.03 -9.98
N ARG A 200 -5.92 18.62 -9.78
CA ARG A 200 -4.80 19.06 -10.64
C ARG A 200 -4.73 18.37 -12.01
N SER A 201 -5.52 17.34 -12.28
CA SER A 201 -5.40 16.57 -13.53
C SER A 201 -6.70 16.26 -14.28
N SER A 202 -7.88 16.69 -13.81
CA SER A 202 -9.12 16.46 -14.56
C SER A 202 -9.93 17.74 -14.68
N ARG A 203 -9.63 18.55 -15.72
CA ARG A 203 -10.64 19.45 -16.27
C ARG A 203 -11.68 18.58 -16.96
N MET A 204 -12.90 18.53 -16.45
CA MET A 204 -14.03 18.04 -17.22
C MET A 204 -14.19 18.91 -18.48
N PRO A 205 -14.41 18.32 -19.66
CA PRO A 205 -14.82 19.12 -20.82
C PRO A 205 -16.12 19.83 -20.43
N SER A 206 -16.15 21.13 -20.56
CA SER A 206 -17.39 21.88 -20.48
C SER A 206 -18.30 21.36 -21.60
N SER A 207 -19.38 20.72 -21.26
CA SER A 207 -20.46 20.45 -22.21
C SER A 207 -20.98 21.78 -22.73
N ALA A 208 -20.78 22.02 -24.03
CA ALA A 208 -21.55 22.97 -24.77
C ALA A 208 -22.98 22.45 -24.97
#